data_2c289ff5ff8d5fc3e174b3f1b638577e
#
_entry.id   2c289ff5ff8d5fc3e174b3f1b638577e
#
_cell.length_a   1.000
_cell.length_b   1.000
_cell.length_c   1.000
_cell.angle_alpha   90.00
_cell.angle_beta   90.00
_cell.angle_gamma   90.00
#
_symmetry.space_group_name_H-M   'P 1'
#
loop_
_entity.id
_entity.type
_entity.pdbx_description
1 polymer ?
#
loop_
_entity_poly.entity_id
_entity_poly.type
_entity_poly.pdbx_seq_one_letter_code
_entity_poly.pdbx_strand_id
1 'polypeptide(L)'
;KNAGAKERVPMCGVPFHSASGYIQKLVDNGHKVAIVEQLTDPGKKGIVERGVVQIVTPGTIFDESMTKNKNNYIACMMIFDFVYTLAFCDITTGEFQVINIDKKDHLLNNQLASMEVKEIVVKSDCTYNFNDSIMVSHYDNETFNEKYRDIFHNIKDLKEIKVSTLLLNYLIETQKRDLEHLQMIEEINNQDFMTMDLYTKKSLEL
;
A
#
# COMPACT_ATOMS: atom_id res chain seq x y z
N LYS A 1 -15.73 18.41 24.34
CA LYS A 1 -14.99 19.68 24.30
C LYS A 1 -15.65 20.64 23.31
N ASN A 2 -15.79 21.92 23.64
CA ASN A 2 -16.26 22.93 22.69
C ASN A 2 -15.07 23.33 21.80
N ALA A 3 -14.91 22.71 20.66
CA ALA A 3 -13.84 23.03 19.70
C ALA A 3 -14.23 24.18 18.75
N GLY A 4 -14.89 25.23 19.28
CA GLY A 4 -15.44 26.33 18.48
C GLY A 4 -16.78 26.01 17.79
N ALA A 5 -17.30 24.81 17.94
CA ALA A 5 -18.61 24.41 17.41
C ALA A 5 -19.74 24.76 18.39
N LYS A 6 -20.97 24.96 17.87
CA LYS A 6 -22.17 25.22 18.67
C LYS A 6 -22.55 24.04 19.56
N GLU A 7 -22.16 22.83 19.20
CA GLU A 7 -22.42 21.60 19.95
C GLU A 7 -21.12 20.94 20.41
N ARG A 8 -21.21 20.15 21.50
CA ARG A 8 -20.08 19.37 21.99
C ARG A 8 -19.80 18.19 21.06
N VAL A 9 -18.56 18.08 20.58
CA VAL A 9 -18.11 16.92 19.79
C VAL A 9 -17.44 15.90 20.68
N PRO A 10 -17.67 14.60 20.48
CA PRO A 10 -16.89 13.53 21.11
C PRO A 10 -15.41 13.74 20.82
N MET A 11 -14.58 13.62 21.85
CA MET A 11 -13.12 13.68 21.71
C MET A 11 -12.49 12.55 22.51
N CYS A 12 -11.57 11.85 21.90
CA CYS A 12 -10.70 10.89 22.56
C CYS A 12 -9.26 11.44 22.52
N GLY A 13 -8.51 11.23 23.58
CA GLY A 13 -7.10 11.60 23.67
C GLY A 13 -6.30 10.39 24.15
N VAL A 14 -5.18 10.12 23.46
CA VAL A 14 -4.22 9.08 23.82
C VAL A 14 -2.85 9.70 24.02
N PRO A 15 -1.99 9.16 24.91
CA PRO A 15 -0.61 9.60 25.01
C PRO A 15 0.13 9.37 23.69
N PHE A 16 1.01 10.29 23.31
CA PHE A 16 1.76 10.21 22.05
C PHE A 16 2.50 8.88 21.88
N HIS A 17 3.19 8.40 22.94
CA HIS A 17 3.92 7.13 22.91
C HIS A 17 3.03 5.89 22.75
N SER A 18 1.72 6.01 22.95
CA SER A 18 0.77 4.91 22.75
C SER A 18 0.04 5.00 21.41
N ALA A 19 0.26 6.05 20.63
CA ALA A 19 -0.49 6.31 19.39
C ALA A 19 -0.31 5.19 18.37
N SER A 20 0.91 4.65 18.22
CA SER A 20 1.23 3.57 17.27
C SER A 20 0.35 2.34 17.49
N GLY A 21 0.17 1.88 18.74
CA GLY A 21 -0.67 0.73 19.04
C GLY A 21 -2.17 0.96 18.73
N TYR A 22 -2.65 2.19 18.82
CA TYR A 22 -4.03 2.52 18.41
C TYR A 22 -4.17 2.61 16.89
N ILE A 23 -3.17 3.18 16.21
CA ILE A 23 -3.11 3.22 14.74
C ILE A 23 -3.15 1.79 14.21
N GLN A 24 -2.29 0.90 14.75
CA GLN A 24 -2.26 -0.52 14.37
C GLN A 24 -3.65 -1.17 14.49
N LYS A 25 -4.31 -1.03 15.65
CA LYS A 25 -5.64 -1.60 15.85
C LYS A 25 -6.70 -1.08 14.88
N LEU A 26 -6.64 0.20 14.51
CA LEU A 26 -7.56 0.78 13.53
C LEU A 26 -7.29 0.23 12.13
N VAL A 27 -6.03 0.11 11.75
CA VAL A 27 -5.61 -0.41 10.45
C VAL A 27 -5.94 -1.90 10.33
N ASP A 28 -5.71 -2.69 11.40
CA ASP A 28 -6.07 -4.12 11.44
C ASP A 28 -7.58 -4.36 11.31
N ASN A 29 -8.39 -3.36 11.70
CA ASN A 29 -9.84 -3.36 11.47
C ASN A 29 -10.25 -2.76 10.11
N GLY A 30 -9.32 -2.59 9.18
CA GLY A 30 -9.58 -2.13 7.81
C GLY A 30 -9.82 -0.62 7.67
N HIS A 31 -9.32 0.20 8.61
CA HIS A 31 -9.44 1.66 8.53
C HIS A 31 -8.15 2.28 8.00
N LYS A 32 -8.28 3.35 7.20
CA LYS A 32 -7.18 4.25 6.86
C LYS A 32 -7.06 5.33 7.94
N VAL A 33 -5.84 5.60 8.41
CA VAL A 33 -5.58 6.56 9.47
C VAL A 33 -4.73 7.70 8.95
N ALA A 34 -5.30 8.93 8.94
CA ALA A 34 -4.54 10.12 8.60
C ALA A 34 -3.85 10.69 9.85
N ILE A 35 -2.53 10.82 9.78
CA ILE A 35 -1.73 11.49 10.80
C ILE A 35 -1.63 12.97 10.43
N VAL A 36 -2.09 13.82 11.33
CA VAL A 36 -2.12 15.28 11.13
C VAL A 36 -1.23 15.92 12.19
N GLU A 37 -0.24 16.67 11.74
CA GLU A 37 0.69 17.36 12.62
C GLU A 37 0.57 18.88 12.48
N GLN A 38 1.11 19.58 13.48
CA GLN A 38 1.25 21.03 13.45
C GLN A 38 2.45 21.39 12.58
N LEU A 39 2.22 22.18 11.52
CA LEU A 39 3.25 22.64 10.59
C LEU A 39 3.90 23.96 11.00
N THR A 40 3.28 24.72 11.90
CA THR A 40 3.82 25.99 12.42
C THR A 40 4.71 25.77 13.63
N ASP A 41 5.81 26.53 13.73
CA ASP A 41 6.72 26.46 14.88
C ASP A 41 6.02 26.75 16.19
N PRO A 42 6.34 26.02 17.27
CA PRO A 42 5.80 26.29 18.61
C PRO A 42 6.20 27.72 19.05
N GLY A 43 5.21 28.55 19.41
CA GLY A 43 5.45 29.90 19.93
C GLY A 43 5.13 31.05 19.00
N LYS A 44 4.87 30.80 17.71
CA LYS A 44 4.32 31.86 16.83
C LYS A 44 2.87 32.20 17.24
N LYS A 45 2.62 33.51 17.49
CA LYS A 45 1.26 33.99 17.73
C LYS A 45 0.46 33.93 16.41
N GLY A 46 -0.70 33.28 16.41
CA GLY A 46 -1.58 33.20 15.26
C GLY A 46 -2.36 31.88 15.19
N ILE A 47 -3.00 31.66 14.04
CA ILE A 47 -3.71 30.40 13.76
C ILE A 47 -2.66 29.33 13.48
N VAL A 48 -2.76 28.23 14.21
CA VAL A 48 -1.87 27.05 14.03
C VAL A 48 -2.25 26.33 12.75
N GLU A 49 -1.35 26.27 11.80
CA GLU A 49 -1.49 25.47 10.59
C GLU A 49 -1.25 23.99 10.91
N ARG A 50 -2.11 23.12 10.38
CA ARG A 50 -2.03 21.67 10.51
C ARG A 50 -2.14 21.03 9.14
N GLY A 51 -1.38 19.98 8.89
CA GLY A 51 -1.42 19.24 7.64
C GLY A 51 -1.33 17.73 7.86
N VAL A 52 -1.85 16.99 6.90
CA VAL A 52 -1.67 15.54 6.84
C VAL A 52 -0.23 15.24 6.46
N VAL A 53 0.50 14.58 7.35
CA VAL A 53 1.91 14.19 7.14
C VAL A 53 2.07 12.74 6.71
N GLN A 54 1.05 11.92 6.95
CA GLN A 54 1.04 10.53 6.51
C GLN A 54 -0.39 9.98 6.52
N ILE A 55 -0.69 9.06 5.60
CA ILE A 55 -1.88 8.22 5.63
C ILE A 55 -1.40 6.78 5.80
N VAL A 56 -1.73 6.18 6.96
CA VAL A 56 -1.38 4.79 7.27
C VAL A 56 -2.52 3.87 6.83
N THR A 57 -2.15 2.82 6.09
CA THR A 57 -3.09 1.83 5.55
C THR A 57 -2.57 0.41 5.85
N PRO A 58 -3.36 -0.66 5.66
CA PRO A 58 -2.90 -2.04 5.90
C PRO A 58 -1.65 -2.45 5.12
N GLY A 59 -1.48 -1.91 3.91
CA GLY A 59 -0.31 -2.18 3.07
C GLY A 59 0.89 -1.27 3.34
N THR A 60 0.70 -0.17 4.09
CA THR A 60 1.77 0.82 4.34
C THR A 60 2.16 0.95 5.81
N ILE A 61 1.55 0.16 6.69
CA ILE A 61 1.87 0.19 8.11
C ILE A 61 3.21 -0.48 8.39
N PHE A 62 4.02 0.18 9.22
CA PHE A 62 5.25 -0.38 9.76
C PHE A 62 4.96 -0.93 11.16
N ASP A 63 5.04 -2.25 11.32
CA ASP A 63 4.88 -2.92 12.62
C ASP A 63 6.26 -3.35 13.14
N GLU A 64 6.78 -2.60 14.10
CA GLU A 64 8.04 -2.94 14.78
C GLU A 64 8.00 -4.31 15.51
N SER A 65 6.80 -4.81 15.81
CA SER A 65 6.58 -6.10 16.47
C SER A 65 6.57 -7.28 15.50
N MET A 66 6.39 -7.05 14.21
CA MET A 66 6.57 -8.09 13.19
C MET A 66 8.04 -8.50 13.18
N THR A 67 8.28 -9.73 13.55
CA THR A 67 9.60 -10.37 13.45
C THR A 67 10.24 -10.06 12.11
N LYS A 68 11.49 -9.66 12.12
CA LYS A 68 12.34 -9.10 11.05
C LYS A 68 12.36 -9.85 9.69
N ASN A 69 11.49 -10.81 9.45
CA ASN A 69 11.53 -11.71 8.30
C ASN A 69 10.25 -11.79 7.48
N LYS A 70 9.26 -10.91 7.67
CA LYS A 70 8.06 -10.89 6.84
C LYS A 70 7.92 -9.55 6.12
N ASN A 71 7.90 -9.61 4.79
CA ASN A 71 7.57 -8.46 3.96
C ASN A 71 6.09 -8.08 4.15
N ASN A 72 5.77 -6.79 4.07
CA ASN A 72 4.41 -6.28 4.06
C ASN A 72 4.11 -5.66 2.71
N TYR A 73 3.64 -6.50 1.77
CA TYR A 73 3.37 -6.04 0.41
C TYR A 73 2.02 -5.34 0.29
N ILE A 74 2.04 -4.16 -0.31
CA ILE A 74 0.88 -3.56 -0.95
C ILE A 74 0.89 -3.93 -2.42
N ALA A 75 -0.26 -4.25 -2.99
CA ALA A 75 -0.40 -4.58 -4.40
C ALA A 75 -1.11 -3.46 -5.17
N CYS A 76 -0.86 -3.39 -6.47
CA CYS A 76 -1.69 -2.66 -7.42
C CYS A 76 -2.06 -3.60 -8.56
N MET A 77 -3.29 -3.51 -9.07
CA MET A 77 -3.74 -4.32 -10.19
C MET A 77 -4.36 -3.46 -11.29
N MET A 78 -3.97 -3.79 -12.52
CA MET A 78 -4.68 -3.35 -13.73
C MET A 78 -5.14 -4.56 -14.54
N ILE A 79 -6.34 -4.43 -15.14
CA ILE A 79 -6.97 -5.47 -15.94
C ILE A 79 -6.80 -5.12 -17.40
N PHE A 80 -6.17 -6.02 -18.16
CA PHE A 80 -6.07 -5.95 -19.62
C PHE A 80 -6.87 -7.11 -20.23
N ASP A 81 -6.96 -7.14 -21.58
CA ASP A 81 -7.83 -8.09 -22.28
C ASP A 81 -7.60 -9.54 -21.85
N PHE A 82 -6.36 -9.99 -21.79
CA PHE A 82 -5.98 -11.38 -21.53
C PHE A 82 -5.14 -11.59 -20.28
N VAL A 83 -4.75 -10.50 -19.58
CA VAL A 83 -3.85 -10.58 -18.44
C VAL A 83 -4.34 -9.69 -17.30
N TYR A 84 -4.04 -10.11 -16.07
CA TYR A 84 -3.92 -9.25 -14.91
C TYR A 84 -2.45 -8.84 -14.76
N THR A 85 -2.18 -7.55 -14.74
CA THR A 85 -0.85 -7.03 -14.42
C THR A 85 -0.86 -6.54 -13.00
N LEU A 86 0.06 -7.07 -12.20
CA LEU A 86 0.19 -6.77 -10.77
C LEU A 86 1.54 -6.11 -10.49
N ALA A 87 1.54 -5.11 -9.64
CA ALA A 87 2.75 -4.56 -9.04
C ALA A 87 2.66 -4.74 -7.52
N PHE A 88 3.77 -5.08 -6.88
CA PHE A 88 3.90 -5.26 -5.44
C PHE A 88 5.01 -4.38 -4.92
N CYS A 89 4.80 -3.74 -3.78
CA CYS A 89 5.84 -2.97 -3.13
C CYS A 89 5.81 -3.21 -1.61
N ASP A 90 6.97 -3.50 -1.03
CA ASP A 90 7.18 -3.39 0.40
C ASP A 90 7.87 -2.05 0.68
N ILE A 91 7.12 -1.13 1.28
CA ILE A 91 7.59 0.23 1.52
C ILE A 91 8.69 0.29 2.59
N THR A 92 8.87 -0.77 3.38
CA THR A 92 9.88 -0.81 4.46
C THR A 92 11.24 -1.22 3.94
N THR A 93 11.27 -2.16 3.01
CA THR A 93 12.49 -2.66 2.37
C THR A 93 12.83 -1.93 1.07
N GLY A 94 11.84 -1.27 0.48
CA GLY A 94 11.94 -0.65 -0.84
C GLY A 94 11.81 -1.64 -1.99
N GLU A 95 11.58 -2.92 -1.71
CA GLU A 95 11.41 -3.95 -2.73
C GLU A 95 10.19 -3.64 -3.60
N PHE A 96 10.37 -3.69 -4.93
CA PHE A 96 9.32 -3.41 -5.90
C PHE A 96 9.34 -4.46 -7.00
N GLN A 97 8.23 -5.16 -7.15
CA GLN A 97 8.11 -6.27 -8.09
C GLN A 97 6.89 -6.12 -8.99
N VAL A 98 6.94 -6.73 -10.18
CA VAL A 98 5.83 -6.71 -11.14
C VAL A 98 5.67 -8.08 -11.81
N ILE A 99 4.44 -8.42 -12.17
CA ILE A 99 4.11 -9.67 -12.85
C ILE A 99 2.90 -9.52 -13.76
N ASN A 100 2.96 -10.20 -14.90
CA ASN A 100 1.81 -10.45 -15.77
C ASN A 100 1.33 -11.88 -15.56
N ILE A 101 0.05 -12.07 -15.26
CA ILE A 101 -0.56 -13.39 -15.12
C ILE A 101 -1.76 -13.52 -16.06
N ASP A 102 -2.02 -14.73 -16.56
CA ASP A 102 -3.22 -14.99 -17.35
C ASP A 102 -4.48 -14.54 -16.59
N LYS A 103 -5.46 -13.99 -17.32
CA LYS A 103 -6.72 -13.52 -16.74
C LYS A 103 -7.59 -14.70 -16.27
N LYS A 104 -7.15 -15.31 -15.16
CA LYS A 104 -7.83 -16.42 -14.47
C LYS A 104 -7.84 -16.12 -12.97
N ASP A 105 -9.02 -16.09 -12.38
CA ASP A 105 -9.21 -15.67 -10.99
C ASP A 105 -8.44 -16.52 -9.97
N HIS A 106 -8.30 -17.82 -10.23
CA HIS A 106 -7.53 -18.69 -9.33
C HIS A 106 -6.02 -18.34 -9.32
N LEU A 107 -5.44 -17.92 -10.48
CA LEU A 107 -4.04 -17.48 -10.56
C LEU A 107 -3.85 -16.16 -9.81
N LEU A 108 -4.78 -15.22 -9.99
CA LEU A 108 -4.77 -13.95 -9.27
C LEU A 108 -4.84 -14.18 -7.75
N ASN A 109 -5.80 -14.97 -7.30
CA ASN A 109 -5.98 -15.24 -5.87
C ASN A 109 -4.78 -15.96 -5.26
N ASN A 110 -4.18 -16.91 -5.99
CA ASN A 110 -2.95 -17.59 -5.54
C ASN A 110 -1.79 -16.61 -5.42
N GLN A 111 -1.61 -15.71 -6.40
CA GLN A 111 -0.54 -14.71 -6.36
C GLN A 111 -0.71 -13.73 -5.20
N LEU A 112 -1.92 -13.19 -5.01
CA LEU A 112 -2.21 -12.28 -3.89
C LEU A 112 -2.00 -12.97 -2.53
N ALA A 113 -2.41 -14.23 -2.43
CA ALA A 113 -2.23 -15.02 -1.20
C ALA A 113 -0.76 -15.37 -0.93
N SER A 114 0.02 -15.70 -1.98
CA SER A 114 1.45 -16.01 -1.82
C SER A 114 2.26 -14.82 -1.33
N MET A 115 1.86 -13.60 -1.71
CA MET A 115 2.46 -12.34 -1.28
C MET A 115 1.85 -11.81 0.03
N GLU A 116 0.91 -12.54 0.65
CA GLU A 116 0.19 -12.13 1.88
C GLU A 116 -0.38 -10.71 1.79
N VAL A 117 -0.92 -10.32 0.61
CA VAL A 117 -1.41 -8.97 0.33
C VAL A 117 -2.57 -8.61 1.24
N LYS A 118 -2.44 -7.50 1.97
CA LYS A 118 -3.50 -6.95 2.83
C LYS A 118 -4.24 -5.78 2.21
N GLU A 119 -3.64 -5.12 1.23
CA GLU A 119 -4.22 -3.99 0.52
C GLU A 119 -3.90 -4.07 -0.97
N ILE A 120 -4.91 -3.80 -1.79
CA ILE A 120 -4.76 -3.71 -3.23
C ILE A 120 -5.28 -2.36 -3.75
N VAL A 121 -4.46 -1.71 -4.56
CA VAL A 121 -4.79 -0.46 -5.25
C VAL A 121 -5.33 -0.80 -6.63
N VAL A 122 -6.46 -0.23 -6.97
CA VAL A 122 -7.08 -0.39 -8.29
C VAL A 122 -7.63 0.95 -8.77
N LYS A 123 -7.89 1.06 -10.06
CA LYS A 123 -8.57 2.22 -10.62
C LYS A 123 -10.03 2.27 -10.18
N SER A 124 -10.61 3.47 -10.19
CA SER A 124 -12.01 3.69 -9.78
C SER A 124 -13.03 2.97 -10.66
N ASP A 125 -12.67 2.62 -11.89
CA ASP A 125 -13.49 1.86 -12.83
C ASP A 125 -13.36 0.32 -12.70
N CYS A 126 -12.51 -0.16 -11.79
CA CYS A 126 -12.33 -1.59 -11.55
C CYS A 126 -13.57 -2.21 -10.90
N THR A 127 -14.12 -3.24 -11.56
CA THR A 127 -15.29 -3.97 -11.10
C THR A 127 -14.99 -5.36 -10.53
N TYR A 128 -13.70 -5.69 -10.35
CA TYR A 128 -13.30 -6.98 -9.79
C TYR A 128 -13.61 -7.05 -8.29
N ASN A 129 -14.22 -8.17 -7.86
CA ASN A 129 -14.55 -8.40 -6.46
C ASN A 129 -13.41 -9.18 -5.78
N PHE A 130 -12.67 -8.51 -4.93
CA PHE A 130 -11.61 -9.12 -4.11
C PHE A 130 -12.19 -9.80 -2.88
N ASN A 131 -11.39 -10.67 -2.24
CA ASN A 131 -11.73 -11.27 -0.96
C ASN A 131 -11.86 -10.17 0.12
N ASP A 132 -12.83 -10.30 1.02
CA ASP A 132 -13.11 -9.35 2.12
C ASP A 132 -11.90 -9.13 3.07
N SER A 133 -10.92 -10.04 3.07
CA SER A 133 -9.69 -9.91 3.83
C SER A 133 -8.69 -8.91 3.23
N ILE A 134 -8.89 -8.49 1.99
CA ILE A 134 -8.02 -7.54 1.26
C ILE A 134 -8.72 -6.19 1.19
N MET A 135 -8.09 -5.16 1.75
CA MET A 135 -8.59 -3.80 1.61
C MET A 135 -8.43 -3.32 0.17
N VAL A 136 -9.50 -2.83 -0.43
CA VAL A 136 -9.47 -2.24 -1.78
C VAL A 136 -9.36 -0.71 -1.68
N SER A 137 -8.35 -0.15 -2.34
CA SER A 137 -8.09 1.29 -2.42
C SER A 137 -8.22 1.75 -3.86
N HIS A 138 -9.04 2.77 -4.10
CA HIS A 138 -9.22 3.34 -5.44
C HIS A 138 -8.29 4.52 -5.68
N TYR A 139 -7.59 4.51 -6.82
CA TYR A 139 -6.66 5.57 -7.20
C TYR A 139 -6.49 5.64 -8.72
N ASP A 140 -6.42 6.85 -9.30
CA ASP A 140 -6.48 7.03 -10.76
C ASP A 140 -5.30 7.80 -11.36
N ASN A 141 -4.35 8.32 -10.56
CA ASN A 141 -3.23 9.09 -11.09
C ASN A 141 -2.15 8.20 -11.71
N GLU A 142 -2.14 8.11 -13.03
CA GLU A 142 -1.17 7.37 -13.84
C GLU A 142 -0.05 8.28 -14.42
N THR A 143 0.09 9.52 -13.95
CA THR A 143 1.11 10.44 -14.46
C THR A 143 2.50 9.91 -14.11
N PHE A 144 3.33 9.68 -15.13
CA PHE A 144 4.69 9.19 -14.92
C PHE A 144 5.52 10.24 -14.17
N ASN A 145 6.18 9.82 -13.10
CA ASN A 145 7.00 10.70 -12.27
C ASN A 145 8.48 10.57 -12.66
N GLU A 146 8.99 11.57 -13.38
CA GLU A 146 10.37 11.60 -13.89
C GLU A 146 11.43 11.48 -12.78
N LYS A 147 11.13 11.89 -11.55
CA LYS A 147 12.03 11.74 -10.40
C LYS A 147 12.40 10.28 -10.13
N TYR A 148 11.51 9.37 -10.44
CA TYR A 148 11.67 7.93 -10.17
C TYR A 148 11.94 7.12 -11.44
N ARG A 149 12.37 7.76 -12.53
CA ARG A 149 12.63 7.09 -13.82
C ARG A 149 13.58 5.89 -13.68
N ASP A 150 14.60 6.01 -12.85
CA ASP A 150 15.65 5.00 -12.72
C ASP A 150 15.14 3.66 -12.17
N ILE A 151 14.10 3.67 -11.31
CA ILE A 151 13.54 2.41 -10.80
C ILE A 151 12.84 1.57 -11.87
N PHE A 152 12.43 2.19 -13.01
CA PHE A 152 11.76 1.53 -14.13
C PHE A 152 12.73 0.94 -15.15
N HIS A 153 14.05 1.01 -14.92
CA HIS A 153 15.06 0.65 -15.93
C HIS A 153 14.93 -0.80 -16.43
N ASN A 154 14.54 -1.73 -15.58
CA ASN A 154 14.48 -3.16 -15.88
C ASN A 154 13.19 -3.58 -16.60
N ILE A 155 12.11 -2.78 -16.53
CA ILE A 155 10.82 -3.12 -17.12
C ILE A 155 10.60 -2.39 -18.45
N LYS A 156 10.03 -3.08 -19.43
CA LYS A 156 9.79 -2.56 -20.79
C LYS A 156 8.34 -2.68 -21.23
N ASP A 157 7.56 -3.58 -20.63
CA ASP A 157 6.14 -3.73 -20.95
C ASP A 157 5.37 -2.51 -20.44
N LEU A 158 4.61 -1.88 -21.35
CA LEU A 158 3.81 -0.71 -21.03
C LEU A 158 2.75 -0.98 -19.95
N LYS A 159 2.26 -2.21 -19.83
CA LYS A 159 1.29 -2.60 -18.79
C LYS A 159 1.96 -2.56 -17.43
N GLU A 160 3.18 -3.11 -17.33
CA GLU A 160 3.99 -3.12 -16.12
C GLU A 160 4.38 -1.71 -15.69
N ILE A 161 4.78 -0.87 -16.65
CA ILE A 161 5.08 0.55 -16.38
C ILE A 161 3.83 1.26 -15.83
N LYS A 162 2.66 1.05 -16.41
CA LYS A 162 1.41 1.70 -15.97
C LYS A 162 1.01 1.29 -14.56
N VAL A 163 0.97 -0.02 -14.27
CA VAL A 163 0.57 -0.51 -12.95
C VAL A 163 1.55 -0.07 -11.87
N SER A 164 2.86 -0.11 -12.17
CA SER A 164 3.90 0.35 -11.26
C SER A 164 3.86 1.86 -11.02
N THR A 165 3.56 2.65 -12.06
CA THR A 165 3.36 4.10 -11.92
C THR A 165 2.17 4.42 -11.03
N LEU A 166 1.05 3.71 -11.19
CA LEU A 166 -0.13 3.90 -10.37
C LEU A 166 0.16 3.59 -8.89
N LEU A 167 0.85 2.47 -8.61
CA LEU A 167 1.24 2.11 -7.25
C LEU A 167 2.20 3.13 -6.64
N LEU A 168 3.24 3.53 -7.37
CA LEU A 168 4.21 4.53 -6.93
C LEU A 168 3.54 5.85 -6.54
N ASN A 169 2.66 6.36 -7.41
CA ASN A 169 1.94 7.61 -7.14
C ASN A 169 1.04 7.50 -5.91
N TYR A 170 0.36 6.36 -5.72
CA TYR A 170 -0.42 6.10 -4.52
C TYR A 170 0.46 6.11 -3.25
N LEU A 171 1.63 5.47 -3.32
CA LEU A 171 2.57 5.44 -2.20
C LEU A 171 3.11 6.84 -1.86
N ILE A 172 3.50 7.63 -2.86
CA ILE A 172 3.95 9.02 -2.66
C ILE A 172 2.84 9.86 -1.99
N GLU A 173 1.59 9.70 -2.47
CA GLU A 173 0.47 10.45 -1.91
C GLU A 173 0.14 10.06 -0.47
N THR A 174 0.18 8.78 -0.14
CA THR A 174 -0.12 8.29 1.21
C THR A 174 1.01 8.57 2.20
N GLN A 175 2.26 8.43 1.77
CA GLN A 175 3.41 8.66 2.64
C GLN A 175 3.78 10.14 2.79
N LYS A 176 3.32 11.02 1.88
CA LYS A 176 3.60 12.46 1.89
C LYS A 176 5.10 12.80 2.00
N ARG A 177 5.95 11.91 1.54
CA ARG A 177 7.42 12.03 1.54
C ARG A 177 8.01 11.37 0.30
N ASP A 178 9.24 11.73 0.00
CA ASP A 178 10.02 11.05 -1.03
C ASP A 178 10.36 9.60 -0.64
N LEU A 179 10.31 8.71 -1.62
CA LEU A 179 10.57 7.28 -1.46
C LEU A 179 11.89 6.91 -2.15
N GLU A 180 12.98 7.58 -1.76
CA GLU A 180 14.31 7.43 -2.39
C GLU A 180 14.95 6.06 -2.16
N HIS A 181 14.44 5.30 -1.20
CA HIS A 181 14.92 3.96 -0.87
C HIS A 181 14.30 2.85 -1.72
N LEU A 182 13.37 3.19 -2.62
CA LEU A 182 12.78 2.19 -3.52
C LEU A 182 13.84 1.61 -4.45
N GLN A 183 13.83 0.29 -4.56
CA GLN A 183 14.72 -0.47 -5.43
C GLN A 183 14.21 -0.46 -6.88
N MET A 184 15.06 -0.86 -7.82
CA MET A 184 14.63 -1.08 -9.21
C MET A 184 13.53 -2.13 -9.26
N ILE A 185 12.52 -1.90 -10.12
CA ILE A 185 11.40 -2.82 -10.29
C ILE A 185 11.90 -4.09 -10.96
N GLU A 186 11.59 -5.25 -10.35
CA GLU A 186 11.96 -6.56 -10.86
C GLU A 186 10.72 -7.32 -11.36
N GLU A 187 10.85 -7.99 -12.50
CA GLU A 187 9.82 -8.90 -13.00
C GLU A 187 9.88 -10.23 -12.24
N ILE A 188 8.74 -10.65 -11.69
CA ILE A 188 8.60 -12.00 -11.11
C ILE A 188 8.44 -13.00 -12.27
N ASN A 189 9.43 -13.87 -12.46
CA ASN A 189 9.36 -14.97 -13.40
C ASN A 189 8.64 -16.18 -12.78
N ASN A 190 7.41 -16.45 -13.22
CA ASN A 190 6.65 -17.64 -12.79
C ASN A 190 7.30 -18.98 -13.16
N GLN A 191 8.33 -18.98 -14.00
CA GLN A 191 9.04 -20.20 -14.42
C GLN A 191 10.06 -20.72 -13.40
N ASP A 192 10.48 -19.86 -12.47
CA ASP A 192 11.54 -20.18 -11.50
C ASP A 192 10.99 -20.70 -10.16
N PHE A 193 9.68 -20.69 -9.95
CA PHE A 193 9.06 -21.09 -8.69
C PHE A 193 7.98 -22.15 -8.89
N MET A 194 8.06 -23.21 -8.08
CA MET A 194 6.97 -24.17 -7.96
C MET A 194 5.78 -23.47 -7.25
N THR A 195 4.70 -23.24 -7.99
CA THR A 195 3.46 -22.69 -7.41
C THR A 195 2.86 -23.70 -6.44
N MET A 196 2.93 -23.41 -5.15
CA MET A 196 2.21 -24.16 -4.11
C MET A 196 0.93 -23.40 -3.76
N ASP A 197 -0.21 -24.10 -3.79
CA ASP A 197 -1.44 -23.53 -3.28
C ASP A 197 -1.43 -23.37 -1.74
N LEU A 198 -2.34 -22.58 -1.22
CA LEU A 198 -2.45 -22.31 0.22
C LEU A 198 -2.68 -23.57 1.06
N TYR A 199 -3.34 -24.58 0.48
CA TYR A 199 -3.61 -25.84 1.16
C TYR A 199 -2.31 -26.66 1.30
N THR A 200 -1.52 -26.71 0.24
CA THR A 200 -0.22 -27.37 0.23
C THR A 200 0.77 -26.70 1.18
N LYS A 201 0.83 -25.34 1.21
CA LYS A 201 1.66 -24.61 2.19
C LYS A 201 1.27 -24.95 3.63
N LYS A 202 -0.03 -24.89 3.97
CA LYS A 202 -0.52 -25.26 5.31
C LYS A 202 -0.23 -26.72 5.68
N SER A 203 -0.33 -27.64 4.71
CA SER A 203 -0.07 -29.07 4.94
C SER A 203 1.41 -29.39 5.14
N LEU A 204 2.30 -28.55 4.60
CA LEU A 204 3.76 -28.69 4.73
C LEU A 204 4.33 -27.85 5.87
N GLU A 205 3.51 -27.11 6.62
CA GLU A 205 3.92 -26.21 7.71
C GLU A 205 4.97 -25.15 7.28
N LEU A 206 4.85 -24.66 6.01
CA LEU A 206 5.75 -23.67 5.40
C LEU A 206 5.13 -22.25 5.47
#